data_14450d77a707fbbc409c85ed31ae9f78
#
_entry.id   14450d77a707fbbc409c85ed31ae9f78
#
_cell.length_a   1.000
_cell.length_b   1.000
_cell.length_c   1.000
_cell.angle_alpha   90.00
_cell.angle_beta   90.00
_cell.angle_gamma   90.00
#
_symmetry.space_group_name_H-M   'P 1'
#
loop_
_entity.id
_entity.type
_entity.pdbx_description
1 polymer ?
#
loop_
_entity_poly.entity_id
_entity_poly.type
_entity_poly.pdbx_seq_one_letter_code
_entity_poly.pdbx_strand_id
1 'polypeptide(L)'
;MTRIAVSRRNLLATGACALIGAVGLRGSASATVSGGQNLTTEEVVRKWYAGWEQKDWGPLDSLLADDFTFSSAAGDDHISKSAFKKQCWETQINFIGRFDLERVATGPDDAFVKYLCHTTNGKSLRNVEYLRVKNGKLQSIECYFGAQSSFPSAVSTGQK
;
A
#
# COMPACT_ATOMS: atom_id res chain seq x y z
N MET A 1 49.08 4.61 -1.62
CA MET A 1 49.65 5.75 -0.86
C MET A 1 49.32 7.02 -1.63
N THR A 2 48.40 7.84 -1.12
CA THR A 2 48.46 9.31 -1.10
C THR A 2 47.15 9.81 -0.53
N ARG A 3 47.20 10.30 0.71
CA ARG A 3 46.13 11.02 1.40
C ARG A 3 46.16 12.48 0.95
N ILE A 4 44.97 13.02 0.67
CA ILE A 4 44.84 14.48 0.52
C ILE A 4 43.85 14.93 1.61
N ALA A 5 44.36 15.69 2.53
CA ALA A 5 43.63 16.44 3.56
C ALA A 5 43.35 17.85 3.00
N VAL A 6 42.13 18.36 3.19
CA VAL A 6 41.81 19.76 2.92
C VAL A 6 41.11 20.39 4.11
N SER A 7 41.77 21.36 4.52
CA SER A 7 41.68 22.41 5.51
C SER A 7 40.35 23.16 5.67
N ARG A 8 40.04 23.41 6.94
CA ARG A 8 39.05 24.39 7.42
C ARG A 8 39.58 25.81 7.29
N ARG A 9 38.75 26.72 6.84
CA ARG A 9 38.98 28.16 7.10
C ARG A 9 37.69 28.83 7.56
N ASN A 10 37.69 29.29 8.79
CA ASN A 10 36.78 30.25 9.38
C ASN A 10 36.97 31.62 8.75
N LEU A 11 35.88 32.37 8.55
CA LEU A 11 35.94 33.82 8.50
C LEU A 11 34.74 34.39 9.28
N LEU A 12 35.08 35.03 10.36
CA LEU A 12 34.24 35.93 11.15
C LEU A 12 34.22 37.30 10.44
N ALA A 13 33.09 37.93 10.33
CA ALA A 13 32.98 39.36 10.11
C ALA A 13 31.78 39.92 10.86
N THR A 14 32.11 40.72 11.85
CA THR A 14 31.27 41.52 12.71
C THR A 14 30.79 42.78 11.96
N GLY A 15 29.54 43.19 12.13
CA GLY A 15 29.08 44.50 11.67
C GLY A 15 27.71 44.82 12.26
N ALA A 16 27.69 45.62 13.31
CA ALA A 16 26.49 46.15 13.91
C ALA A 16 26.05 47.41 13.20
N CYS A 17 24.75 47.61 12.99
CA CYS A 17 24.07 48.92 12.98
C CYS A 17 22.58 48.75 13.22
N ALA A 18 22.12 49.36 14.28
CA ALA A 18 20.72 49.48 14.68
C ALA A 18 20.03 50.57 13.85
N LEU A 19 18.78 50.34 13.42
CA LEU A 19 17.80 51.39 13.24
C LEU A 19 16.39 50.81 13.52
N ILE A 20 15.73 51.49 14.42
CA ILE A 20 14.36 51.31 14.90
C ILE A 20 13.37 51.69 13.82
N GLY A 21 12.45 50.79 13.49
CA GLY A 21 11.30 51.07 12.66
C GLY A 21 10.14 50.18 13.06
N ALA A 22 9.25 50.71 13.91
CA ALA A 22 8.01 50.06 14.27
C ALA A 22 7.01 50.17 13.11
N VAL A 23 6.64 49.07 12.49
CA VAL A 23 5.47 48.98 11.61
C VAL A 23 4.79 47.61 11.79
N GLY A 24 3.56 47.69 12.33
CA GLY A 24 2.41 46.84 12.08
C GLY A 24 2.63 45.33 12.02
N LEU A 25 2.40 44.61 13.14
CA LEU A 25 2.07 43.19 13.15
C LEU A 25 0.72 42.98 12.42
N ARG A 26 0.76 42.70 11.13
CA ARG A 26 -0.30 41.91 10.52
C ARG A 26 0.07 40.44 10.70
N GLY A 27 -0.48 39.82 11.72
CA GLY A 27 -0.44 38.39 11.93
C GLY A 27 -1.12 37.71 10.73
N SER A 28 -0.31 37.25 9.77
CA SER A 28 -0.76 36.26 8.83
C SER A 28 -0.90 34.96 9.64
N ALA A 29 -2.13 34.69 10.06
CA ALA A 29 -2.51 33.36 10.49
C ALA A 29 -2.31 32.46 9.28
N SER A 30 -1.16 31.78 9.23
CA SER A 30 -1.00 30.61 8.39
C SER A 30 -2.00 29.60 8.89
N ALA A 31 -3.17 29.55 8.27
CA ALA A 31 -4.07 28.43 8.40
C ALA A 31 -3.28 27.21 7.90
N THR A 32 -2.76 26.43 8.82
CA THR A 32 -2.33 25.06 8.57
C THR A 32 -3.59 24.32 8.14
N VAL A 33 -3.85 24.33 6.85
CA VAL A 33 -4.79 23.38 6.24
C VAL A 33 -4.14 22.03 6.44
N SER A 34 -4.52 21.36 7.52
CA SER A 34 -4.33 19.93 7.71
C SER A 34 -5.27 19.22 6.73
N GLY A 35 -5.00 19.42 5.45
CA GLY A 35 -5.58 18.62 4.39
C GLY A 35 -4.98 17.24 4.56
N GLY A 36 -5.75 16.30 5.09
CA GLY A 36 -5.40 14.88 5.04
C GLY A 36 -5.09 14.54 3.60
N GLN A 37 -3.80 14.39 3.27
CA GLN A 37 -3.39 13.98 1.94
C GLN A 37 -3.98 12.60 1.71
N ASN A 38 -4.83 12.46 0.71
CA ASN A 38 -5.29 11.15 0.29
C ASN A 38 -4.07 10.34 -0.14
N LEU A 39 -4.03 9.08 0.29
CA LEU A 39 -2.97 8.17 -0.13
C LEU A 39 -2.98 8.05 -1.66
N THR A 40 -1.80 8.02 -2.24
CA THR A 40 -1.61 7.69 -3.65
C THR A 40 -1.98 6.23 -3.92
N THR A 41 -2.28 5.90 -5.17
CA THR A 41 -2.57 4.51 -5.57
C THR A 41 -1.45 3.56 -5.16
N GLU A 42 -0.19 3.94 -5.33
CA GLU A 42 0.95 3.11 -4.93
C GLU A 42 1.02 2.90 -3.42
N GLU A 43 0.79 3.94 -2.63
CA GLU A 43 0.77 3.82 -1.16
C GLU A 43 -0.36 2.90 -0.67
N VAL A 44 -1.55 3.01 -1.26
CA VAL A 44 -2.67 2.12 -0.96
C VAL A 44 -2.31 0.67 -1.25
N VAL A 45 -1.75 0.40 -2.43
CA VAL A 45 -1.31 -0.94 -2.84
C VAL A 45 -0.28 -1.51 -1.86
N ARG A 46 0.77 -0.75 -1.55
CA ARG A 46 1.82 -1.22 -0.63
C ARG A 46 1.28 -1.48 0.78
N LYS A 47 0.41 -0.63 1.28
CA LYS A 47 -0.25 -0.82 2.59
C LYS A 47 -1.17 -2.04 2.60
N TRP A 48 -1.83 -2.34 1.48
CA TRP A 48 -2.66 -3.52 1.33
C TRP A 48 -1.86 -4.81 1.58
N TYR A 49 -0.76 -5.02 0.85
CA TYR A 49 0.06 -6.22 1.02
C TYR A 49 0.75 -6.27 2.39
N ALA A 50 1.24 -5.13 2.90
CA ALA A 50 1.84 -5.05 4.23
C ALA A 50 0.84 -5.43 5.34
N GLY A 51 -0.43 -5.05 5.22
CA GLY A 51 -1.47 -5.41 6.18
C GLY A 51 -1.73 -6.93 6.24
N TRP A 52 -1.69 -7.61 5.11
CA TRP A 52 -1.75 -9.06 5.05
C TRP A 52 -0.56 -9.72 5.76
N GLU A 53 0.65 -9.23 5.56
CA GLU A 53 1.86 -9.74 6.22
C GLU A 53 1.86 -9.49 7.73
N GLN A 54 1.32 -8.36 8.16
CA GLN A 54 1.17 -8.01 9.58
C GLN A 54 0.04 -8.77 10.27
N LYS A 55 -0.84 -9.42 9.49
CA LYS A 55 -2.00 -10.17 9.98
C LYS A 55 -2.97 -9.32 10.81
N ASP A 56 -3.10 -8.05 10.45
CA ASP A 56 -3.96 -7.09 11.13
C ASP A 56 -5.07 -6.60 10.19
N TRP A 57 -6.30 -6.93 10.53
CA TRP A 57 -7.47 -6.52 9.76
C TRP A 57 -7.77 -5.02 9.88
N GLY A 58 -7.49 -4.41 11.03
CA GLY A 58 -7.86 -3.01 11.30
C GLY A 58 -7.33 -2.03 10.25
N PRO A 59 -6.01 -1.99 9.97
CA PRO A 59 -5.44 -1.19 8.89
C PRO A 59 -6.01 -1.53 7.52
N LEU A 60 -6.23 -2.82 7.21
CA LEU A 60 -6.82 -3.26 5.94
C LEU A 60 -8.26 -2.78 5.80
N ASP A 61 -9.07 -2.93 6.83
CA ASP A 61 -10.45 -2.43 6.84
C ASP A 61 -10.53 -0.94 6.53
N SER A 62 -9.58 -0.17 7.07
CA SER A 62 -9.48 1.27 6.83
C SER A 62 -9.08 1.64 5.42
N LEU A 63 -8.37 0.76 4.70
CA LEU A 63 -8.02 0.94 3.29
C LEU A 63 -9.17 0.60 2.34
N LEU A 64 -10.12 -0.22 2.75
CA LEU A 64 -11.25 -0.61 1.91
C LEU A 64 -12.36 0.44 1.95
N ALA A 65 -12.95 0.72 0.80
CA ALA A 65 -14.17 1.51 0.72
C ALA A 65 -15.35 0.76 1.34
N ASP A 66 -16.40 1.48 1.72
CA ASP A 66 -17.59 0.87 2.31
C ASP A 66 -18.33 -0.03 1.30
N ASP A 67 -18.29 0.38 0.02
CA ASP A 67 -18.85 -0.33 -1.14
C ASP A 67 -17.82 -1.21 -1.86
N PHE A 68 -16.73 -1.57 -1.20
CA PHE A 68 -15.68 -2.43 -1.74
C PHE A 68 -16.23 -3.75 -2.26
N THR A 69 -15.68 -4.20 -3.40
CA THR A 69 -15.99 -5.50 -3.99
C THR A 69 -14.72 -6.30 -4.28
N PHE A 70 -14.86 -7.63 -4.23
CA PHE A 70 -13.81 -8.55 -4.61
C PHE A 70 -14.33 -9.59 -5.60
N SER A 71 -13.52 -9.89 -6.61
CA SER A 71 -13.76 -10.96 -7.56
C SER A 71 -12.53 -11.85 -7.72
N SER A 72 -12.73 -13.13 -7.97
CA SER A 72 -11.64 -14.07 -8.20
C SER A 72 -12.01 -15.17 -9.20
N ALA A 73 -10.98 -15.80 -9.77
CA ALA A 73 -11.14 -16.97 -10.63
C ALA A 73 -11.68 -18.21 -9.88
N ALA A 74 -11.77 -18.17 -8.54
CA ALA A 74 -12.35 -19.25 -7.74
C ALA A 74 -13.89 -19.22 -7.69
N GLY A 75 -14.54 -18.25 -8.35
CA GLY A 75 -15.98 -18.11 -8.41
C GLY A 75 -16.55 -17.00 -7.54
N ASP A 76 -15.70 -16.22 -6.87
CA ASP A 76 -16.15 -14.99 -6.22
C ASP A 76 -16.47 -13.96 -7.32
N ASP A 77 -17.65 -13.37 -7.26
CA ASP A 77 -18.05 -12.32 -8.19
C ASP A 77 -18.68 -11.14 -7.44
N HIS A 78 -17.93 -10.03 -7.38
CA HIS A 78 -18.32 -8.79 -6.70
C HIS A 78 -18.79 -8.99 -5.25
N ILE A 79 -18.16 -9.92 -4.51
CA ILE A 79 -18.52 -10.13 -3.11
C ILE A 79 -18.19 -8.88 -2.28
N SER A 80 -19.04 -8.58 -1.30
CA SER A 80 -18.92 -7.40 -0.47
C SER A 80 -17.71 -7.46 0.48
N LYS A 81 -17.32 -6.31 1.03
CA LYS A 81 -16.28 -6.18 2.06
C LYS A 81 -16.45 -7.17 3.22
N SER A 82 -17.67 -7.33 3.73
CA SER A 82 -17.96 -8.26 4.83
C SER A 82 -17.83 -9.72 4.40
N ALA A 83 -18.28 -10.07 3.19
CA ALA A 83 -18.12 -11.40 2.63
C ALA A 83 -16.63 -11.69 2.36
N PHE A 84 -15.88 -10.75 1.80
CA PHE A 84 -14.43 -10.87 1.60
C PHE A 84 -13.69 -11.13 2.93
N LYS A 85 -14.01 -10.37 3.99
CA LYS A 85 -13.43 -10.62 5.31
C LYS A 85 -13.64 -12.05 5.76
N LYS A 86 -14.87 -12.54 5.68
CA LYS A 86 -15.24 -13.88 6.16
C LYS A 86 -14.67 -15.00 5.26
N GLN A 87 -14.77 -14.85 3.96
CA GLN A 87 -14.48 -15.93 3.01
C GLN A 87 -13.00 -15.96 2.59
N CYS A 88 -12.34 -14.80 2.51
CA CYS A 88 -10.96 -14.70 2.07
C CYS A 88 -10.00 -14.42 3.23
N TRP A 89 -10.19 -13.33 3.96
CA TRP A 89 -9.28 -12.95 5.02
C TRP A 89 -9.20 -13.99 6.14
N GLU A 90 -10.30 -14.32 6.79
CA GLU A 90 -10.33 -15.23 7.96
C GLU A 90 -9.86 -16.64 7.61
N THR A 91 -10.04 -17.07 6.36
CA THR A 91 -9.61 -18.40 5.89
C THR A 91 -8.14 -18.44 5.47
N GLN A 92 -7.59 -17.33 4.99
CA GLN A 92 -6.26 -17.30 4.37
C GLN A 92 -5.18 -16.67 5.26
N ILE A 93 -5.55 -15.90 6.28
CA ILE A 93 -4.60 -15.12 7.08
C ILE A 93 -3.50 -15.98 7.73
N ASN A 94 -3.81 -17.20 8.12
CA ASN A 94 -2.83 -18.13 8.69
C ASN A 94 -2.00 -18.86 7.62
N PHE A 95 -2.47 -18.85 6.38
CA PHE A 95 -1.80 -19.50 5.26
C PHE A 95 -0.81 -18.54 4.58
N ILE A 96 -1.13 -17.28 4.45
CA ILE A 96 -0.27 -16.28 3.84
C ILE A 96 0.91 -15.96 4.76
N GLY A 97 2.13 -16.00 4.21
CA GLY A 97 3.37 -15.65 4.92
C GLY A 97 3.86 -14.26 4.54
N ARG A 98 4.31 -14.08 3.29
CA ARG A 98 4.81 -12.79 2.77
C ARG A 98 4.60 -12.68 1.26
N PHE A 99 4.71 -11.47 0.75
CA PHE A 99 4.60 -11.17 -0.68
C PHE A 99 5.91 -10.61 -1.23
N ASP A 100 6.41 -11.20 -2.31
CA ASP A 100 7.39 -10.56 -3.16
C ASP A 100 6.64 -9.88 -4.31
N LEU A 101 6.50 -8.56 -4.25
CA LEU A 101 5.85 -7.79 -5.30
C LEU A 101 6.79 -7.66 -6.49
N GLU A 102 6.67 -8.57 -7.47
CA GLU A 102 7.54 -8.66 -8.64
C GLU A 102 7.32 -7.48 -9.62
N ARG A 103 6.09 -7.00 -9.70
CA ARG A 103 5.71 -5.86 -10.53
C ARG A 103 4.54 -5.12 -9.93
N VAL A 104 4.66 -3.82 -9.76
CA VAL A 104 3.58 -2.89 -9.46
C VAL A 104 3.52 -1.89 -10.59
N ALA A 105 2.41 -1.85 -11.32
CA ALA A 105 2.15 -0.87 -12.38
C ALA A 105 0.92 -0.08 -11.96
N THR A 106 1.10 1.20 -11.64
CA THR A 106 0.04 2.09 -11.15
C THR A 106 -0.37 3.10 -12.21
N GLY A 107 -1.69 3.28 -12.36
CA GLY A 107 -2.32 4.43 -12.95
C GLY A 107 -2.75 5.45 -11.86
N PRO A 108 -3.48 6.50 -12.25
CA PRO A 108 -4.05 7.45 -11.28
C PRO A 108 -4.99 6.80 -10.27
N ASP A 109 -5.86 5.92 -10.75
CA ASP A 109 -6.97 5.33 -10.00
C ASP A 109 -6.96 3.78 -10.01
N ASP A 110 -5.90 3.15 -10.50
CA ASP A 110 -5.80 1.70 -10.59
C ASP A 110 -4.36 1.17 -10.50
N ALA A 111 -4.23 -0.11 -10.29
CA ALA A 111 -2.96 -0.81 -10.33
C ALA A 111 -3.10 -2.26 -10.81
N PHE A 112 -2.09 -2.74 -11.53
CA PHE A 112 -1.82 -4.15 -11.72
C PHE A 112 -0.63 -4.55 -10.86
N VAL A 113 -0.80 -5.60 -10.07
CA VAL A 113 0.24 -6.13 -9.20
C VAL A 113 0.47 -7.60 -9.51
N LYS A 114 1.67 -7.92 -9.95
CA LYS A 114 2.15 -9.29 -10.07
C LYS A 114 3.01 -9.62 -8.87
N TYR A 115 2.72 -10.71 -8.19
CA TYR A 115 3.45 -11.09 -7.00
C TYR A 115 3.69 -12.60 -6.87
N LEU A 116 4.68 -12.95 -6.08
CA LEU A 116 4.89 -14.28 -5.51
C LEU A 116 4.48 -14.22 -4.04
N CYS A 117 3.45 -14.96 -3.68
CA CYS A 117 3.06 -15.17 -2.29
C CYS A 117 3.77 -16.40 -1.73
N HIS A 118 4.49 -16.24 -0.64
CA HIS A 118 5.06 -17.32 0.14
C HIS A 118 4.10 -17.70 1.26
N THR A 119 3.83 -18.98 1.36
CA THR A 119 2.89 -19.50 2.35
C THR A 119 3.62 -20.01 3.58
N THR A 120 2.92 -20.06 4.70
CA THR A 120 3.48 -20.53 5.98
C THR A 120 3.88 -22.02 5.99
N ASN A 121 3.39 -22.81 5.03
CA ASN A 121 3.74 -24.22 4.85
C ASN A 121 4.89 -24.44 3.85
N GLY A 122 5.61 -23.39 3.47
CA GLY A 122 6.79 -23.46 2.59
C GLY A 122 6.48 -23.54 1.09
N LYS A 123 5.22 -23.42 0.67
CA LYS A 123 4.85 -23.33 -0.74
C LYS A 123 4.84 -21.88 -1.20
N SER A 124 4.81 -21.69 -2.51
CA SER A 124 4.65 -20.36 -3.11
C SER A 124 3.66 -20.42 -4.26
N LEU A 125 2.95 -19.32 -4.48
CA LEU A 125 2.00 -19.16 -5.57
C LEU A 125 2.16 -17.79 -6.23
N ARG A 126 1.97 -17.73 -7.55
CA ARG A 126 2.00 -16.48 -8.33
C ARG A 126 0.60 -16.06 -8.70
N ASN A 127 0.35 -14.78 -8.49
CA ASN A 127 -0.92 -14.17 -8.88
C ASN A 127 -0.67 -12.84 -9.59
N VAL A 128 -1.72 -12.38 -10.27
CA VAL A 128 -1.89 -10.99 -10.70
C VAL A 128 -3.18 -10.49 -10.09
N GLU A 129 -3.16 -9.29 -9.56
CA GLU A 129 -4.36 -8.60 -9.11
C GLU A 129 -4.51 -7.28 -9.86
N TYR A 130 -5.75 -6.94 -10.21
CA TYR A 130 -6.16 -5.63 -10.64
C TYR A 130 -6.89 -4.93 -9.49
N LEU A 131 -6.40 -3.77 -9.10
CA LEU A 131 -6.90 -3.00 -7.96
C LEU A 131 -7.43 -1.66 -8.46
N ARG A 132 -8.63 -1.27 -8.06
CA ARG A 132 -9.15 0.08 -8.29
C ARG A 132 -9.09 0.88 -7.00
N VAL A 133 -8.57 2.10 -7.09
CA VAL A 133 -8.38 3.02 -5.97
C VAL A 133 -9.14 4.31 -6.25
N LYS A 134 -9.82 4.83 -5.25
CA LYS A 134 -10.47 6.14 -5.33
C LYS A 134 -10.42 6.80 -3.95
N ASN A 135 -10.02 8.07 -3.93
CA ASN A 135 -9.92 8.84 -2.68
C ASN A 135 -9.06 8.15 -1.61
N GLY A 136 -7.95 7.51 -2.02
CA GLY A 136 -7.05 6.80 -1.13
C GLY A 136 -7.59 5.50 -0.55
N LYS A 137 -8.66 4.92 -1.12
CA LYS A 137 -9.27 3.66 -0.70
C LYS A 137 -9.42 2.68 -1.86
N LEU A 138 -9.27 1.40 -1.57
CA LEU A 138 -9.56 0.31 -2.52
C LEU A 138 -11.07 0.21 -2.74
N GLN A 139 -11.48 0.34 -3.99
CA GLN A 139 -12.87 0.18 -4.42
C GLN A 139 -13.15 -1.26 -4.83
N SER A 140 -12.22 -1.88 -5.54
CA SER A 140 -12.34 -3.28 -5.94
C SER A 140 -10.98 -3.94 -6.12
N ILE A 141 -10.97 -5.25 -5.97
CA ILE A 141 -9.86 -6.13 -6.32
C ILE A 141 -10.40 -7.27 -7.16
N GLU A 142 -9.70 -7.53 -8.28
CA GLU A 142 -9.91 -8.71 -9.10
C GLU A 142 -8.64 -9.56 -9.09
N CYS A 143 -8.73 -10.80 -8.62
CA CYS A 143 -7.58 -11.68 -8.43
C CYS A 143 -7.56 -12.77 -9.52
N TYR A 144 -6.46 -12.81 -10.28
CA TYR A 144 -6.25 -13.74 -11.39
C TYR A 144 -5.18 -14.77 -11.01
N PHE A 145 -5.63 -15.97 -10.67
CA PHE A 145 -4.74 -17.04 -10.23
C PHE A 145 -3.98 -17.67 -11.38
N GLY A 146 -2.76 -18.11 -11.08
CA GLY A 146 -2.02 -19.05 -11.91
C GLY A 146 -2.54 -20.50 -11.79
N ALA A 147 -1.78 -21.46 -12.30
CA ALA A 147 -2.19 -22.87 -12.35
C ALA A 147 -2.49 -23.47 -10.97
N GLN A 148 -3.49 -24.32 -10.93
CA GLN A 148 -4.12 -24.92 -9.76
C GLN A 148 -3.22 -25.66 -8.76
N SER A 149 -2.06 -26.15 -9.17
CA SER A 149 -1.13 -26.88 -8.28
C SER A 149 -0.64 -26.05 -7.07
N SER A 150 -0.88 -24.73 -7.09
CA SER A 150 -0.47 -23.81 -6.04
C SER A 150 -1.58 -23.49 -5.04
N PHE A 151 -2.84 -23.83 -5.36
CA PHE A 151 -4.00 -23.51 -4.52
C PHE A 151 -4.41 -24.66 -3.61
N PRO A 152 -4.99 -24.33 -2.43
CA PRO A 152 -5.64 -25.34 -1.62
C PRO A 152 -6.73 -26.04 -2.45
N SER A 153 -6.82 -27.33 -2.31
CA SER A 153 -7.57 -28.29 -3.13
C SER A 153 -9.08 -28.08 -3.31
N ALA A 154 -9.67 -27.07 -2.70
CA ALA A 154 -11.09 -26.75 -2.88
C ALA A 154 -11.46 -26.36 -4.33
N VAL A 155 -10.46 -25.90 -5.12
CA VAL A 155 -10.67 -25.52 -6.54
C VAL A 155 -10.44 -26.66 -7.51
N SER A 156 -9.86 -27.79 -7.08
CA SER A 156 -9.49 -28.90 -7.97
C SER A 156 -10.60 -29.90 -8.26
N THR A 157 -11.79 -29.77 -7.66
CA THR A 157 -12.87 -30.76 -7.78
C THR A 157 -13.78 -30.56 -8.98
N GLY A 158 -13.52 -29.59 -9.84
CA GLY A 158 -14.38 -29.23 -10.96
C GLY A 158 -13.97 -29.72 -12.34
N GLN A 159 -12.85 -30.42 -12.50
CA GLN A 159 -12.44 -30.95 -13.81
C GLN A 159 -12.34 -32.47 -13.78
N LYS A 160 -13.40 -33.09 -14.21
CA LYS A 160 -13.39 -34.43 -14.84
C LYS A 160 -13.74 -34.28 -16.30
#